data_cb47cef29de8e29eaadd0f5661c2021b
#
_entry.id   cb47cef29de8e29eaadd0f5661c2021b
#
_cell.length_a   1.000
_cell.length_b   1.000
_cell.length_c   1.000
_cell.angle_alpha   90.00
_cell.angle_beta   90.00
_cell.angle_gamma   90.00
#
_symmetry.space_group_name_H-M   'P 1'
#
loop_
_entity.id
_entity.type
_entity.pdbx_description
1 polymer ?
#
loop_
_entity_poly.entity_id
_entity_poly.type
_entity_poly.pdbx_seq_one_letter_code
_entity_poly.pdbx_strand_id
1 'polypeptide(L)'
;IIASLGEMLGFPKSAIVNFAVRRLKKLVPGYSLPGHVKFTETLDAGARRKLEPVAVTQRDIAFLQYTGGTTGVSKGAALTHGNLVANVLQMEAWIVPALHDTSRGPVPTQFVYICALPLYHVFALVVNCLFGMRIGTLNVLIPNPRDIAGFVKELGKYKFNVLPGVNTLYNALLGSEDFRKLDFASLRVANGGGMAVQKATSEKWLALTGVPIIGGYCLSETTTVTTCNPILNREYNGTIGLPFPNTEIQILDDAGQVVPLGQPGEIAIRGPQVMAGYW
;
A
#
# COMPACT_ATOMS: atom_id res chain seq x y z
N ILE A 1 -0.82 -20.88 11.55
CA ILE A 1 -1.93 -21.12 10.59
C ILE A 1 -1.35 -21.14 9.19
N ILE A 2 -1.73 -22.15 8.37
CA ILE A 2 -1.31 -22.25 6.97
C ILE A 2 -2.55 -22.15 6.08
N ALA A 3 -2.51 -21.25 5.09
CA ALA A 3 -3.51 -21.15 4.05
C ALA A 3 -2.96 -21.67 2.71
N SER A 4 -3.82 -22.18 1.86
CA SER A 4 -3.51 -22.55 0.47
C SER A 4 -4.16 -21.58 -0.50
N LEU A 5 -3.50 -21.31 -1.64
CA LEU A 5 -3.95 -20.28 -2.60
C LEU A 5 -5.40 -20.50 -3.09
N GLY A 6 -5.80 -21.74 -3.28
CA GLY A 6 -7.15 -22.09 -3.76
C GLY A 6 -8.15 -22.40 -2.65
N GLU A 7 -7.79 -22.26 -1.38
CA GLU A 7 -8.56 -22.80 -0.24
C GLU A 7 -9.98 -22.26 -0.14
N MET A 8 -10.16 -20.97 -0.46
CA MET A 8 -11.45 -20.28 -0.37
C MET A 8 -12.29 -20.35 -1.67
N LEU A 9 -11.83 -21.06 -2.71
CA LEU A 9 -12.51 -21.12 -3.99
C LEU A 9 -13.67 -22.14 -4.05
N GLY A 10 -13.87 -22.91 -2.99
CA GLY A 10 -14.83 -24.00 -2.96
C GLY A 10 -14.41 -25.22 -3.82
N PHE A 11 -15.07 -26.37 -3.59
CA PHE A 11 -14.85 -27.57 -4.40
C PHE A 11 -15.63 -27.48 -5.72
N PRO A 12 -15.08 -27.93 -6.89
CA PRO A 12 -13.76 -28.56 -7.09
C PRO A 12 -12.61 -27.59 -7.38
N LYS A 13 -12.88 -26.28 -7.51
CA LYS A 13 -11.88 -25.27 -7.90
C LYS A 13 -10.68 -25.22 -6.94
N SER A 14 -10.93 -25.33 -5.65
CA SER A 14 -9.87 -25.34 -4.63
C SER A 14 -8.87 -26.48 -4.84
N ALA A 15 -9.36 -27.68 -5.14
CA ALA A 15 -8.52 -28.84 -5.39
C ALA A 15 -7.68 -28.68 -6.66
N ILE A 16 -8.28 -28.19 -7.74
CA ILE A 16 -7.61 -27.96 -9.03
C ILE A 16 -6.50 -26.91 -8.87
N VAL A 17 -6.82 -25.76 -8.26
CA VAL A 17 -5.85 -24.66 -8.08
C VAL A 17 -4.72 -25.10 -7.16
N ASN A 18 -5.00 -25.75 -6.04
CA ASN A 18 -3.97 -26.20 -5.10
C ASN A 18 -3.07 -27.28 -5.71
N PHE A 19 -3.63 -28.19 -6.50
CA PHE A 19 -2.85 -29.18 -7.26
C PHE A 19 -1.93 -28.49 -8.28
N ALA A 20 -2.48 -27.58 -9.10
CA ALA A 20 -1.71 -26.85 -10.10
C ALA A 20 -0.56 -26.04 -9.45
N VAL A 21 -0.82 -25.31 -8.36
CA VAL A 21 0.18 -24.49 -7.67
C VAL A 21 1.30 -25.35 -7.06
N ARG A 22 0.93 -26.48 -6.42
CA ARG A 22 1.90 -27.33 -5.70
C ARG A 22 2.65 -28.27 -6.64
N ARG A 23 1.97 -28.91 -7.58
CA ARG A 23 2.53 -30.00 -8.40
C ARG A 23 2.99 -29.56 -9.78
N LEU A 24 2.18 -28.75 -10.49
CA LEU A 24 2.51 -28.32 -11.85
C LEU A 24 3.45 -27.11 -11.83
N LYS A 25 3.11 -26.07 -11.09
CA LYS A 25 3.91 -24.83 -11.03
C LYS A 25 5.02 -24.85 -9.98
N LYS A 26 5.01 -25.83 -9.06
CA LYS A 26 6.00 -26.00 -7.98
C LYS A 26 6.28 -24.70 -7.20
N LEU A 27 5.25 -23.87 -7.00
CA LEU A 27 5.37 -22.57 -6.31
C LEU A 27 5.40 -22.70 -4.79
N VAL A 28 5.07 -23.86 -4.24
CA VAL A 28 5.11 -24.11 -2.81
C VAL A 28 6.32 -25.01 -2.52
N PRO A 29 7.34 -24.49 -1.82
CA PRO A 29 8.49 -25.31 -1.41
C PRO A 29 8.06 -26.40 -0.42
N GLY A 30 8.86 -27.44 -0.29
CA GLY A 30 8.68 -28.42 0.78
C GLY A 30 8.90 -27.74 2.15
N TYR A 31 8.01 -28.01 3.10
CA TYR A 31 8.12 -27.48 4.46
C TYR A 31 7.69 -28.52 5.48
N SER A 32 8.23 -28.39 6.68
CA SER A 32 7.79 -29.11 7.86
C SER A 32 7.54 -28.10 8.97
N LEU A 33 6.27 -27.96 9.38
CA LEU A 33 5.85 -27.04 10.42
C LEU A 33 4.99 -27.81 11.43
N PRO A 34 5.61 -28.51 12.41
CA PRO A 34 4.88 -29.24 13.43
C PRO A 34 3.89 -28.35 14.18
N GLY A 35 2.69 -28.85 14.45
CA GLY A 35 1.65 -28.10 15.16
C GLY A 35 0.94 -27.02 14.33
N HIS A 36 1.17 -26.95 13.02
CA HIS A 36 0.41 -26.03 12.19
C HIS A 36 -1.08 -26.40 12.12
N VAL A 37 -1.93 -25.40 12.00
CA VAL A 37 -3.38 -25.53 11.79
C VAL A 37 -3.72 -25.00 10.41
N LYS A 38 -4.63 -25.65 9.69
CA LYS A 38 -5.11 -25.14 8.41
C LYS A 38 -6.04 -23.94 8.61
N PHE A 39 -6.00 -23.01 7.66
CA PHE A 39 -6.82 -21.80 7.73
C PHE A 39 -8.32 -22.13 7.78
N THR A 40 -8.79 -23.07 6.95
CA THR A 40 -10.20 -23.53 6.97
C THR A 40 -10.61 -24.12 8.31
N GLU A 41 -9.75 -24.95 8.91
CA GLU A 41 -10.01 -25.52 10.25
C GLU A 41 -10.15 -24.43 11.33
N THR A 42 -9.34 -23.36 11.19
CA THR A 42 -9.43 -22.19 12.08
C THR A 42 -10.75 -21.43 11.89
N LEU A 43 -11.20 -21.26 10.63
CA LEU A 43 -12.48 -20.62 10.33
C LEU A 43 -13.66 -21.44 10.90
N ASP A 44 -13.66 -22.77 10.68
CA ASP A 44 -14.69 -23.67 11.19
C ASP A 44 -14.76 -23.67 12.71
N ALA A 45 -13.60 -23.65 13.37
CA ALA A 45 -13.52 -23.55 14.82
C ALA A 45 -14.02 -22.19 15.33
N GLY A 46 -13.68 -21.11 14.63
CA GLY A 46 -14.12 -19.75 14.94
C GLY A 46 -15.64 -19.57 14.78
N ALA A 47 -16.21 -20.12 13.69
CA ALA A 47 -17.64 -20.03 13.42
C ALA A 47 -18.51 -20.66 14.53
N ARG A 48 -17.96 -21.58 15.31
CA ARG A 48 -18.65 -22.24 16.44
C ARG A 48 -18.50 -21.50 17.76
N ARG A 49 -17.76 -20.38 17.78
CA ARG A 49 -17.48 -19.62 18.99
C ARG A 49 -18.17 -18.26 18.91
N LYS A 50 -18.58 -17.75 20.06
CA LYS A 50 -19.04 -16.37 20.17
C LYS A 50 -17.81 -15.48 20.31
N LEU A 51 -17.78 -14.40 19.52
CA LEU A 51 -16.77 -13.35 19.68
C LEU A 51 -17.03 -12.62 21.00
N GLU A 52 -16.05 -12.65 21.88
CA GLU A 52 -16.05 -11.86 23.10
C GLU A 52 -15.42 -10.51 22.81
N PRO A 53 -16.11 -9.39 23.10
CA PRO A 53 -15.53 -8.06 22.92
C PRO A 53 -14.32 -7.89 23.82
N VAL A 54 -13.22 -7.41 23.24
CA VAL A 54 -12.02 -7.01 23.98
C VAL A 54 -11.96 -5.49 23.99
N ALA A 55 -11.77 -4.90 25.16
CA ALA A 55 -11.55 -3.46 25.28
C ALA A 55 -10.19 -3.11 24.69
N VAL A 56 -10.19 -2.44 23.55
CA VAL A 56 -8.99 -1.99 22.85
C VAL A 56 -8.91 -0.48 22.92
N THR A 57 -7.73 0.04 23.26
CA THR A 57 -7.43 1.46 23.34
C THR A 57 -6.53 1.90 22.20
N GLN A 58 -6.37 3.21 22.00
CA GLN A 58 -5.45 3.75 21.02
C GLN A 58 -3.97 3.41 21.31
N ARG A 59 -3.65 3.02 22.55
CA ARG A 59 -2.28 2.70 22.98
C ARG A 59 -1.92 1.23 22.76
N ASP A 60 -2.91 0.38 22.55
CA ASP A 60 -2.67 -1.04 22.31
C ASP A 60 -2.00 -1.25 20.95
N ILE A 61 -1.08 -2.22 20.89
CA ILE A 61 -0.40 -2.58 19.64
C ILE A 61 -1.41 -3.26 18.72
N ALA A 62 -1.56 -2.70 17.52
CA ALA A 62 -2.41 -3.26 16.48
C ALA A 62 -1.61 -4.17 15.52
N PHE A 63 -0.37 -3.78 15.18
CA PHE A 63 0.51 -4.53 14.29
C PHE A 63 1.95 -4.53 14.78
N LEU A 64 2.63 -5.65 14.60
CA LEU A 64 4.08 -5.75 14.62
C LEU A 64 4.55 -5.83 13.16
N GLN A 65 4.91 -4.68 12.60
CA GLN A 65 5.35 -4.59 11.22
C GLN A 65 6.84 -4.88 11.13
N TYR A 66 7.20 -6.09 10.74
CA TYR A 66 8.59 -6.48 10.58
C TYR A 66 9.22 -5.83 9.36
N THR A 67 10.39 -5.27 9.55
CA THR A 67 11.21 -4.66 8.49
C THR A 67 12.39 -5.56 8.18
N GLY A 68 12.74 -5.67 6.91
CA GLY A 68 14.00 -6.29 6.48
C GLY A 68 15.15 -5.36 6.80
N GLY A 69 15.70 -5.44 8.02
CA GLY A 69 16.84 -4.61 8.41
C GLY A 69 18.06 -4.89 7.55
N THR A 70 18.74 -3.86 7.10
CA THR A 70 20.05 -3.94 6.40
C THR A 70 21.15 -4.46 7.30
N THR A 71 20.92 -4.59 8.61
CA THR A 71 21.90 -4.92 9.65
C THR A 71 21.73 -6.30 10.30
N GLY A 72 20.91 -7.20 9.74
CA GLY A 72 20.89 -8.63 10.07
C GLY A 72 19.68 -9.15 10.85
N VAL A 73 19.23 -8.54 11.93
CA VAL A 73 18.08 -9.02 12.69
C VAL A 73 16.82 -8.26 12.30
N SER A 74 15.79 -8.98 11.84
CA SER A 74 14.50 -8.39 11.53
C SER A 74 13.86 -7.81 12.79
N LYS A 75 13.47 -6.54 12.77
CA LYS A 75 12.84 -5.82 13.89
C LYS A 75 11.37 -5.55 13.56
N GLY A 76 10.49 -5.74 14.53
CA GLY A 76 9.07 -5.44 14.39
C GLY A 76 8.76 -4.02 14.88
N ALA A 77 8.38 -3.12 13.98
CA ALA A 77 7.84 -1.82 14.38
C ALA A 77 6.49 -2.02 15.09
N ALA A 78 6.39 -1.60 16.34
CA ALA A 78 5.17 -1.72 17.13
C ALA A 78 4.23 -0.55 16.79
N LEU A 79 3.25 -0.82 15.94
CA LEU A 79 2.25 0.14 15.50
C LEU A 79 1.01 0.02 16.36
N THR A 80 0.65 1.10 17.05
CA THR A 80 -0.56 1.13 17.88
C THR A 80 -1.80 1.43 17.05
N HIS A 81 -2.99 1.15 17.59
CA HIS A 81 -4.26 1.57 16.99
C HIS A 81 -4.30 3.08 16.75
N GLY A 82 -3.75 3.87 17.68
CA GLY A 82 -3.64 5.32 17.52
C GLY A 82 -2.81 5.75 16.33
N ASN A 83 -1.66 5.11 16.11
CA ASN A 83 -0.79 5.41 14.96
C ASN A 83 -1.51 5.16 13.63
N LEU A 84 -2.21 4.01 13.52
CA LEU A 84 -2.95 3.64 12.32
C LEU A 84 -4.10 4.61 12.03
N VAL A 85 -4.92 4.92 13.04
CA VAL A 85 -6.04 5.86 12.90
C VAL A 85 -5.53 7.25 12.50
N ALA A 86 -4.45 7.72 13.14
CA ALA A 86 -3.86 9.01 12.82
C ALA A 86 -3.41 9.07 11.35
N ASN A 87 -2.68 8.05 10.86
CA ASN A 87 -2.20 8.06 9.49
C ASN A 87 -3.33 7.92 8.46
N VAL A 88 -4.36 7.14 8.76
CA VAL A 88 -5.57 7.05 7.91
C VAL A 88 -6.28 8.40 7.80
N LEU A 89 -6.43 9.14 8.90
CA LEU A 89 -7.06 10.47 8.91
C LEU A 89 -6.19 11.53 8.20
N GLN A 90 -4.87 11.45 8.36
CA GLN A 90 -3.93 12.30 7.62
C GLN A 90 -4.05 12.06 6.11
N MET A 91 -4.15 10.79 5.69
CA MET A 91 -4.38 10.44 4.29
C MET A 91 -5.74 10.91 3.79
N GLU A 92 -6.79 10.80 4.59
CA GLU A 92 -8.12 11.30 4.26
C GLU A 92 -8.07 12.79 3.93
N ALA A 93 -7.45 13.58 4.81
CA ALA A 93 -7.29 15.02 4.62
C ALA A 93 -6.50 15.38 3.35
N TRP A 94 -5.52 14.54 2.97
CA TRP A 94 -4.63 14.79 1.84
C TRP A 94 -5.21 14.33 0.50
N ILE A 95 -5.81 13.15 0.45
CA ILE A 95 -6.20 12.46 -0.79
C ILE A 95 -7.64 12.75 -1.19
N VAL A 96 -8.57 12.86 -0.24
CA VAL A 96 -10.01 13.02 -0.53
C VAL A 96 -10.30 14.25 -1.39
N PRO A 97 -9.66 15.42 -1.23
CA PRO A 97 -9.88 16.55 -2.13
C PRO A 97 -9.65 16.21 -3.62
N ALA A 98 -8.61 15.41 -3.92
CA ALA A 98 -8.35 15.00 -5.31
C ALA A 98 -9.31 13.92 -5.80
N LEU A 99 -9.80 13.05 -4.92
CA LEU A 99 -10.82 12.06 -5.26
C LEU A 99 -12.16 12.73 -5.64
N HIS A 100 -12.46 13.86 -5.01
CA HIS A 100 -13.69 14.63 -5.25
C HIS A 100 -13.52 15.78 -6.25
N ASP A 101 -12.36 15.89 -6.91
CA ASP A 101 -12.14 16.89 -7.97
C ASP A 101 -13.05 16.63 -9.17
N THR A 102 -14.04 17.51 -9.35
CA THR A 102 -15.03 17.42 -10.45
C THR A 102 -14.48 17.80 -11.81
N SER A 103 -13.29 18.40 -11.88
CA SER A 103 -12.62 18.70 -13.16
C SER A 103 -12.29 17.43 -13.97
N ARG A 104 -12.29 16.28 -13.30
CA ARG A 104 -12.08 14.94 -13.90
C ARG A 104 -13.39 14.15 -14.06
N GLY A 105 -14.50 14.84 -14.21
CA GLY A 105 -15.81 14.24 -14.36
C GLY A 105 -16.53 14.00 -13.01
N PRO A 106 -17.73 13.41 -13.06
CA PRO A 106 -18.54 13.19 -11.88
C PRO A 106 -17.82 12.29 -10.85
N VAL A 107 -18.03 12.61 -9.57
CA VAL A 107 -17.48 11.79 -8.49
C VAL A 107 -18.22 10.45 -8.46
N PRO A 108 -17.52 9.31 -8.50
CA PRO A 108 -18.17 8.00 -8.47
C PRO A 108 -18.79 7.75 -7.09
N THR A 109 -19.85 6.96 -7.05
CA THR A 109 -20.50 6.55 -5.79
C THR A 109 -19.61 5.60 -4.96
N GLN A 110 -18.73 4.87 -5.61
CA GLN A 110 -17.71 4.02 -4.99
C GLN A 110 -16.41 4.13 -5.77
N PHE A 111 -15.33 4.46 -5.08
CA PHE A 111 -13.99 4.48 -5.69
C PHE A 111 -13.43 3.07 -5.86
N VAL A 112 -12.77 2.86 -6.99
CA VAL A 112 -12.07 1.60 -7.32
C VAL A 112 -10.57 1.81 -7.18
N TYR A 113 -9.97 1.08 -6.26
CA TYR A 113 -8.54 1.08 -5.96
C TYR A 113 -7.88 -0.18 -6.51
N ILE A 114 -6.75 -0.02 -7.15
CA ILE A 114 -5.92 -1.15 -7.58
C ILE A 114 -4.94 -1.52 -6.47
N CYS A 115 -5.01 -2.75 -5.99
CA CYS A 115 -4.13 -3.26 -4.97
C CYS A 115 -3.14 -4.26 -5.57
N ALA A 116 -2.05 -3.74 -6.16
CA ALA A 116 -0.97 -4.52 -6.75
C ALA A 116 0.25 -4.66 -5.83
N LEU A 117 0.25 -3.93 -4.71
CA LEU A 117 1.29 -4.02 -3.68
C LEU A 117 0.87 -5.06 -2.62
N PRO A 118 1.85 -5.74 -1.98
CA PRO A 118 1.54 -6.75 -0.97
C PRO A 118 0.85 -6.15 0.25
N LEU A 119 -0.30 -6.70 0.66
CA LEU A 119 -1.04 -6.23 1.84
C LEU A 119 -0.30 -6.44 3.18
N TYR A 120 0.72 -7.30 3.22
CA TYR A 120 1.58 -7.43 4.39
C TYR A 120 2.63 -6.31 4.49
N HIS A 121 2.84 -5.52 3.44
CA HIS A 121 3.66 -4.32 3.49
C HIS A 121 2.81 -3.15 3.94
N VAL A 122 3.34 -2.34 4.86
CA VAL A 122 2.61 -1.23 5.48
C VAL A 122 2.00 -0.26 4.47
N PHE A 123 2.64 -0.05 3.32
CA PHE A 123 2.11 0.81 2.26
C PHE A 123 0.73 0.34 1.79
N ALA A 124 0.60 -0.92 1.35
CA ALA A 124 -0.69 -1.43 0.89
C ALA A 124 -1.66 -1.68 2.06
N LEU A 125 -1.16 -2.08 3.24
CA LEU A 125 -1.98 -2.23 4.44
C LEU A 125 -2.73 -0.93 4.76
N VAL A 126 -2.05 0.19 4.79
CA VAL A 126 -2.68 1.46 5.15
C VAL A 126 -3.41 2.08 3.96
N VAL A 127 -2.77 2.20 2.79
CA VAL A 127 -3.35 2.91 1.62
C VAL A 127 -4.51 2.16 1.00
N ASN A 128 -4.37 0.85 0.81
CA ASN A 128 -5.42 0.06 0.16
C ASN A 128 -6.42 -0.51 1.19
N CYS A 129 -5.94 -1.16 2.26
CA CYS A 129 -6.82 -1.86 3.16
C CYS A 129 -7.50 -0.88 4.14
N LEU A 130 -6.74 -0.23 5.03
CA LEU A 130 -7.34 0.57 6.12
C LEU A 130 -8.01 1.85 5.61
N PHE A 131 -7.32 2.63 4.78
CA PHE A 131 -7.92 3.83 4.19
C PHE A 131 -9.04 3.47 3.21
N GLY A 132 -8.87 2.39 2.43
CA GLY A 132 -9.92 1.87 1.57
C GLY A 132 -11.19 1.50 2.34
N MET A 133 -11.07 0.84 3.50
CA MET A 133 -12.21 0.55 4.40
C MET A 133 -12.83 1.84 4.94
N ARG A 134 -12.01 2.83 5.32
CA ARG A 134 -12.47 4.13 5.84
C ARG A 134 -13.40 4.85 4.87
N ILE A 135 -13.08 4.85 3.59
CA ILE A 135 -13.84 5.57 2.55
C ILE A 135 -14.72 4.68 1.67
N GLY A 136 -14.84 3.38 2.00
CA GLY A 136 -15.74 2.44 1.31
C GLY A 136 -15.32 2.07 -0.11
N THR A 137 -14.02 1.90 -0.40
CA THR A 137 -13.53 1.57 -1.75
C THR A 137 -13.74 0.10 -2.12
N LEU A 138 -13.86 -0.15 -3.41
CA LEU A 138 -13.64 -1.47 -4.00
C LEU A 138 -12.14 -1.66 -4.26
N ASN A 139 -11.49 -2.57 -3.54
CA ASN A 139 -10.11 -2.95 -3.80
C ASN A 139 -10.04 -4.11 -4.81
N VAL A 140 -9.46 -3.87 -5.99
CA VAL A 140 -9.15 -4.90 -6.98
C VAL A 140 -7.78 -5.49 -6.66
N LEU A 141 -7.77 -6.69 -6.12
CA LEU A 141 -6.53 -7.37 -5.71
C LEU A 141 -5.82 -7.97 -6.93
N ILE A 142 -4.55 -7.64 -7.10
CA ILE A 142 -3.67 -8.18 -8.15
C ILE A 142 -2.65 -9.13 -7.49
N PRO A 143 -2.91 -10.44 -7.46
CA PRO A 143 -2.06 -11.38 -6.73
C PRO A 143 -0.66 -11.54 -7.32
N ASN A 144 -0.49 -11.30 -8.62
CA ASN A 144 0.79 -11.39 -9.30
C ASN A 144 1.03 -10.17 -10.21
N PRO A 145 1.51 -9.05 -9.67
CA PRO A 145 1.76 -7.84 -10.47
C PRO A 145 2.94 -7.98 -11.45
N ARG A 146 3.70 -9.07 -11.40
CA ARG A 146 4.77 -9.37 -12.37
C ARG A 146 4.23 -9.94 -13.69
N ASP A 147 3.06 -10.55 -13.66
CA ASP A 147 2.32 -10.93 -14.87
C ASP A 147 1.60 -9.70 -15.44
N ILE A 148 2.35 -8.88 -16.19
CA ILE A 148 1.85 -7.61 -16.73
C ILE A 148 0.64 -7.85 -17.66
N ALA A 149 0.65 -8.89 -18.48
CA ALA A 149 -0.46 -9.19 -19.39
C ALA A 149 -1.75 -9.52 -18.61
N GLY A 150 -1.65 -10.39 -17.60
CA GLY A 150 -2.77 -10.72 -16.71
C GLY A 150 -3.24 -9.51 -15.91
N PHE A 151 -2.30 -8.67 -15.43
CA PHE A 151 -2.62 -7.45 -14.70
C PHE A 151 -3.39 -6.45 -15.58
N VAL A 152 -2.91 -6.16 -16.77
CA VAL A 152 -3.56 -5.22 -17.71
C VAL A 152 -4.95 -5.73 -18.10
N LYS A 153 -5.09 -7.05 -18.35
CA LYS A 153 -6.39 -7.66 -18.62
C LYS A 153 -7.36 -7.46 -17.45
N GLU A 154 -6.87 -7.53 -16.20
CA GLU A 154 -7.72 -7.27 -15.02
C GLU A 154 -8.10 -5.80 -14.93
N LEU A 155 -7.14 -4.87 -15.11
CA LEU A 155 -7.42 -3.42 -15.13
C LEU A 155 -8.51 -3.04 -16.13
N GLY A 156 -8.50 -3.63 -17.32
CA GLY A 156 -9.48 -3.36 -18.37
C GLY A 156 -10.93 -3.69 -18.02
N LYS A 157 -11.18 -4.41 -16.92
CA LYS A 157 -12.53 -4.73 -16.45
C LYS A 157 -13.14 -3.62 -15.58
N TYR A 158 -12.34 -2.64 -15.12
CA TYR A 158 -12.75 -1.66 -14.13
C TYR A 158 -12.47 -0.23 -14.60
N LYS A 159 -13.35 0.68 -14.24
CA LYS A 159 -13.09 2.13 -14.28
C LYS A 159 -12.36 2.52 -12.97
N PHE A 160 -11.08 2.19 -12.88
CA PHE A 160 -10.33 2.40 -11.65
C PHE A 160 -9.98 3.88 -11.43
N ASN A 161 -9.98 4.29 -10.17
CA ASN A 161 -9.78 5.68 -9.76
C ASN A 161 -8.42 5.92 -9.13
N VAL A 162 -7.85 4.91 -8.46
CA VAL A 162 -6.57 5.03 -7.74
C VAL A 162 -5.68 3.85 -8.04
N LEU A 163 -4.43 4.13 -8.38
CA LEU A 163 -3.40 3.12 -8.63
C LEU A 163 -2.14 3.46 -7.83
N PRO A 164 -2.00 2.92 -6.61
CA PRO A 164 -0.75 2.98 -5.85
C PRO A 164 0.30 2.05 -6.46
N GLY A 165 1.55 2.50 -6.51
CA GLY A 165 2.59 1.70 -7.11
C GLY A 165 3.99 2.11 -6.70
N VAL A 166 4.97 1.36 -7.20
CA VAL A 166 6.39 1.66 -7.12
C VAL A 166 6.91 1.98 -8.52
N ASN A 167 8.05 2.68 -8.63
CA ASN A 167 8.61 3.08 -9.92
C ASN A 167 8.74 1.94 -10.94
N THR A 168 9.17 0.76 -10.48
CA THR A 168 9.32 -0.43 -11.35
C THR A 168 7.99 -0.94 -11.90
N LEU A 169 6.89 -0.84 -11.12
CA LEU A 169 5.56 -1.21 -11.57
C LEU A 169 5.05 -0.24 -12.65
N TYR A 170 5.20 1.05 -12.44
CA TYR A 170 4.81 2.05 -13.43
C TYR A 170 5.58 1.88 -14.74
N ASN A 171 6.89 1.63 -14.68
CA ASN A 171 7.70 1.37 -15.87
C ASN A 171 7.24 0.10 -16.60
N ALA A 172 6.93 -0.96 -15.88
CA ALA A 172 6.44 -2.20 -16.48
C ALA A 172 5.09 -2.01 -17.19
N LEU A 173 4.17 -1.26 -16.58
CA LEU A 173 2.88 -0.91 -17.19
C LEU A 173 3.06 -0.03 -18.43
N LEU A 174 3.88 1.00 -18.36
CA LEU A 174 4.19 1.89 -19.49
C LEU A 174 4.82 1.13 -20.67
N GLY A 175 5.56 0.04 -20.41
CA GLY A 175 6.12 -0.85 -21.41
C GLY A 175 5.09 -1.71 -22.16
N SER A 176 3.89 -1.88 -21.60
CA SER A 176 2.83 -2.71 -22.18
C SER A 176 2.01 -1.93 -23.22
N GLU A 177 1.93 -2.46 -24.45
CA GLU A 177 1.07 -1.88 -25.49
C GLU A 177 -0.40 -1.93 -25.11
N ASP A 178 -0.85 -3.01 -24.48
CA ASP A 178 -2.24 -3.16 -24.07
C ASP A 178 -2.61 -2.23 -22.92
N PHE A 179 -1.66 -1.92 -22.01
CA PHE A 179 -1.87 -0.90 -20.99
C PHE A 179 -2.11 0.48 -21.61
N ARG A 180 -1.33 0.83 -22.64
CA ARG A 180 -1.46 2.13 -23.31
C ARG A 180 -2.80 2.33 -24.05
N LYS A 181 -3.53 1.24 -24.30
CA LYS A 181 -4.87 1.27 -24.94
C LYS A 181 -6.02 1.39 -23.93
N LEU A 182 -5.73 1.32 -22.61
CA LEU A 182 -6.77 1.43 -21.59
C LEU A 182 -7.36 2.86 -21.52
N ASP A 183 -8.60 2.95 -21.05
CA ASP A 183 -9.24 4.22 -20.73
C ASP A 183 -8.85 4.70 -19.34
N PHE A 184 -8.20 5.85 -19.25
CA PHE A 184 -7.77 6.49 -18.01
C PHE A 184 -8.67 7.63 -17.55
N ALA A 185 -9.81 7.87 -18.19
CA ALA A 185 -10.71 8.98 -17.86
C ALA A 185 -11.18 8.96 -16.39
N SER A 186 -11.32 7.76 -15.82
CA SER A 186 -11.73 7.58 -14.42
C SER A 186 -10.56 7.64 -13.42
N LEU A 187 -9.32 7.60 -13.87
CA LEU A 187 -8.14 7.66 -12.99
C LEU A 187 -8.02 9.06 -12.38
N ARG A 188 -7.92 9.15 -11.07
CA ARG A 188 -7.84 10.41 -10.30
C ARG A 188 -6.52 10.57 -9.57
N VAL A 189 -6.00 9.46 -9.01
CA VAL A 189 -4.78 9.47 -8.20
C VAL A 189 -3.87 8.31 -8.60
N ALA A 190 -2.62 8.62 -8.87
CA ALA A 190 -1.52 7.66 -8.94
C ALA A 190 -0.46 8.10 -7.93
N ASN A 191 -0.18 7.27 -6.93
CA ASN A 191 0.79 7.61 -5.89
C ASN A 191 1.94 6.60 -5.85
N GLY A 192 3.15 7.15 -5.92
CA GLY A 192 4.40 6.41 -5.89
C GLY A 192 5.06 6.48 -4.52
N GLY A 193 5.46 5.33 -3.97
CA GLY A 193 6.16 5.25 -2.70
C GLY A 193 7.10 4.06 -2.64
N GLY A 194 7.75 3.86 -1.48
CA GLY A 194 8.70 2.77 -1.26
C GLY A 194 10.06 2.95 -1.95
N MET A 195 10.13 3.74 -2.99
CA MET A 195 11.35 4.20 -3.67
C MET A 195 11.04 5.46 -4.49
N ALA A 196 12.08 6.22 -4.82
CA ALA A 196 11.93 7.42 -5.65
C ALA A 196 11.34 7.07 -7.03
N VAL A 197 10.32 7.82 -7.43
CA VAL A 197 9.82 7.78 -8.80
C VAL A 197 10.75 8.59 -9.70
N GLN A 198 11.18 8.00 -10.80
CA GLN A 198 12.06 8.66 -11.75
C GLN A 198 11.31 9.69 -12.60
N LYS A 199 11.96 10.81 -12.92
CA LYS A 199 11.40 11.88 -13.75
C LYS A 199 10.84 11.34 -15.07
N ALA A 200 11.63 10.56 -15.81
CA ALA A 200 11.21 9.99 -17.09
C ALA A 200 9.97 9.07 -16.98
N THR A 201 9.82 8.34 -15.86
CA THR A 201 8.62 7.52 -15.59
C THR A 201 7.42 8.41 -15.34
N SER A 202 7.58 9.44 -14.50
CA SER A 202 6.51 10.38 -14.15
C SER A 202 5.99 11.14 -15.38
N GLU A 203 6.90 11.64 -16.23
CA GLU A 203 6.55 12.36 -17.46
C GLU A 203 5.80 11.48 -18.46
N LYS A 204 6.29 10.26 -18.72
CA LYS A 204 5.61 9.29 -19.60
C LYS A 204 4.24 8.89 -19.08
N TRP A 205 4.13 8.69 -17.78
CA TRP A 205 2.87 8.36 -17.13
C TRP A 205 1.86 9.50 -17.26
N LEU A 206 2.27 10.73 -16.95
CA LEU A 206 1.43 11.91 -17.08
C LEU A 206 0.96 12.13 -18.53
N ALA A 207 1.86 11.98 -19.50
CA ALA A 207 1.53 12.12 -20.92
C ALA A 207 0.49 11.08 -21.38
N LEU A 208 0.56 9.84 -20.84
CA LEU A 208 -0.37 8.77 -21.19
C LEU A 208 -1.73 8.91 -20.50
N THR A 209 -1.70 9.18 -19.19
CA THR A 209 -2.91 9.05 -18.34
C THR A 209 -3.58 10.39 -18.03
N GLY A 210 -2.86 11.50 -18.21
CA GLY A 210 -3.28 12.84 -17.79
C GLY A 210 -3.28 13.02 -16.26
N VAL A 211 -2.78 12.04 -15.46
CA VAL A 211 -2.70 12.08 -14.00
C VAL A 211 -1.23 11.99 -13.59
N PRO A 212 -0.71 12.89 -12.73
CA PRO A 212 0.66 12.79 -12.26
C PRO A 212 0.85 11.60 -11.32
N ILE A 213 2.06 11.05 -11.27
CA ILE A 213 2.46 10.18 -10.17
C ILE A 213 2.90 11.07 -9.01
N ILE A 214 2.13 11.04 -7.94
CA ILE A 214 2.43 11.82 -6.74
C ILE A 214 3.41 11.03 -5.88
N GLY A 215 4.61 11.58 -5.72
CA GLY A 215 5.64 11.01 -4.84
C GLY A 215 5.36 11.28 -3.37
N GLY A 216 5.59 10.27 -2.54
CA GLY A 216 5.53 10.37 -1.08
C GLY A 216 6.66 9.60 -0.42
N TYR A 217 7.02 10.01 0.79
CA TYR A 217 7.98 9.32 1.63
C TYR A 217 7.28 8.57 2.75
N CYS A 218 7.68 7.34 2.97
CA CYS A 218 7.06 6.45 3.94
C CYS A 218 8.09 5.53 4.59
N LEU A 219 7.83 5.17 5.85
CA LEU A 219 8.57 4.17 6.60
C LEU A 219 7.58 3.23 7.29
N SER A 220 8.03 2.01 7.60
CA SER A 220 7.25 1.11 8.47
C SER A 220 7.10 1.69 9.87
N GLU A 221 8.14 2.39 10.33
CA GLU A 221 8.24 3.05 11.63
C GLU A 221 7.32 4.29 11.76
N THR A 222 6.80 4.78 10.65
CA THR A 222 5.83 5.90 10.61
C THR A 222 4.45 5.46 10.14
N THR A 223 4.11 4.21 10.37
CA THR A 223 2.84 3.58 9.97
C THR A 223 2.68 3.50 8.45
N THR A 224 2.99 4.51 7.70
CA THR A 224 3.16 4.56 6.24
C THR A 224 3.64 5.96 5.83
N VAL A 225 2.72 6.86 5.50
CA VAL A 225 3.05 8.12 4.82
C VAL A 225 3.43 9.18 5.84
N THR A 226 4.56 9.83 5.58
CA THR A 226 5.08 10.94 6.39
C THR A 226 5.00 12.25 5.64
N THR A 227 5.39 12.22 4.35
CA THR A 227 5.28 13.35 3.44
C THR A 227 4.67 12.93 2.12
N CYS A 228 4.07 13.87 1.43
CA CYS A 228 3.56 13.65 0.09
C CYS A 228 3.57 14.96 -0.69
N ASN A 229 3.84 14.89 -1.98
CA ASN A 229 3.66 16.03 -2.85
C ASN A 229 2.17 16.42 -2.91
N PRO A 230 1.83 17.70 -3.08
CA PRO A 230 0.44 18.14 -3.24
C PRO A 230 -0.20 17.39 -4.42
N ILE A 231 -1.35 16.78 -4.19
CA ILE A 231 -1.98 15.83 -5.14
C ILE A 231 -2.37 16.50 -6.46
N LEU A 232 -2.69 17.79 -6.43
CA LEU A 232 -3.05 18.56 -7.61
C LEU A 232 -1.84 19.11 -8.38
N ASN A 233 -0.63 18.94 -7.86
CA ASN A 233 0.59 19.36 -8.56
C ASN A 233 0.90 18.40 -9.71
N ARG A 234 0.97 18.96 -10.93
CA ARG A 234 1.23 18.19 -12.16
C ARG A 234 2.71 18.12 -12.52
N GLU A 235 3.53 18.94 -11.91
CA GLU A 235 4.95 19.00 -12.24
C GLU A 235 5.75 18.06 -11.36
N TYR A 236 6.63 17.29 -11.99
CA TYR A 236 7.62 16.51 -11.27
C TYR A 236 8.66 17.45 -10.69
N ASN A 237 8.80 17.47 -9.37
CA ASN A 237 9.74 18.34 -8.67
C ASN A 237 10.92 17.60 -8.02
N GLY A 238 10.94 16.26 -8.08
CA GLY A 238 12.02 15.44 -7.52
C GLY A 238 12.08 15.41 -5.99
N THR A 239 11.07 15.96 -5.31
CA THR A 239 11.01 16.00 -3.85
C THR A 239 10.12 14.91 -3.28
N ILE A 240 10.27 14.65 -1.97
CA ILE A 240 9.36 13.77 -1.20
C ILE A 240 8.09 14.46 -0.74
N GLY A 241 7.95 15.76 -1.03
CA GLY A 241 6.75 16.56 -0.73
C GLY A 241 6.77 17.24 0.63
N LEU A 242 5.58 17.62 1.08
CA LEU A 242 5.34 18.33 2.32
C LEU A 242 4.95 17.35 3.43
N PRO A 243 5.24 17.67 4.71
CA PRO A 243 4.78 16.88 5.85
C PRO A 243 3.25 16.75 5.86
N PHE A 244 2.76 15.58 6.24
CA PHE A 244 1.35 15.35 6.50
C PHE A 244 0.86 16.17 7.70
N PRO A 245 -0.44 16.43 7.84
CA PRO A 245 -0.99 17.15 9.00
C PRO A 245 -0.48 16.58 10.33
N ASN A 246 -0.11 17.46 11.26
CA ASN A 246 0.44 17.10 12.57
C ASN A 246 1.76 16.31 12.52
N THR A 247 2.51 16.41 11.42
CA THR A 247 3.85 15.82 11.28
C THR A 247 4.88 16.92 11.24
N GLU A 248 5.89 16.82 12.11
CA GLU A 248 7.05 17.68 12.14
C GLU A 248 8.24 16.95 11.54
N ILE A 249 9.02 17.63 10.69
CA ILE A 249 10.23 17.08 10.09
C ILE A 249 11.36 18.07 10.31
N GLN A 250 12.50 17.55 10.75
CA GLN A 250 13.76 18.27 10.85
C GLN A 250 14.85 17.49 10.11
N ILE A 251 15.84 18.21 9.62
CA ILE A 251 17.06 17.63 9.08
C ILE A 251 18.16 17.88 10.09
N LEU A 252 18.80 16.81 10.56
CA LEU A 252 19.79 16.86 11.64
C LEU A 252 21.18 16.48 11.11
N ASP A 253 22.20 17.08 11.69
CA ASP A 253 23.60 16.67 11.50
C ASP A 253 23.95 15.47 12.42
N ASP A 254 25.19 15.00 12.32
CA ASP A 254 25.70 13.87 13.12
C ASP A 254 25.74 14.17 14.64
N ALA A 255 25.67 15.46 15.04
CA ALA A 255 25.58 15.90 16.43
C ALA A 255 24.13 16.05 16.90
N GLY A 256 23.14 15.75 16.05
CA GLY A 256 21.72 15.89 16.34
C GLY A 256 21.21 17.34 16.32
N GLN A 257 21.98 18.27 15.73
CA GLN A 257 21.56 19.66 15.58
C GLN A 257 20.86 19.90 14.25
N VAL A 258 19.87 20.78 14.23
CA VAL A 258 19.15 21.14 13.01
C VAL A 258 20.09 21.83 12.04
N VAL A 259 20.22 21.29 10.83
CA VAL A 259 21.06 21.89 9.78
C VAL A 259 20.36 23.09 9.12
N PRO A 260 21.10 24.05 8.59
CA PRO A 260 20.53 25.15 7.81
C PRO A 260 19.78 24.65 6.57
N LEU A 261 18.81 25.42 6.10
CA LEU A 261 18.04 25.11 4.90
C LEU A 261 18.97 24.88 3.68
N GLY A 262 18.73 23.80 2.96
CA GLY A 262 19.51 23.40 1.79
C GLY A 262 20.75 22.56 2.11
N GLN A 263 21.03 22.27 3.36
CA GLN A 263 22.09 21.34 3.75
C GLN A 263 21.54 19.90 3.90
N PRO A 264 22.31 18.89 3.52
CA PRO A 264 21.93 17.50 3.73
C PRO A 264 22.08 17.10 5.20
N GLY A 265 21.28 16.09 5.63
CA GLY A 265 21.36 15.52 6.96
C GLY A 265 20.39 14.36 7.13
N GLU A 266 20.26 13.85 8.35
CA GLU A 266 19.34 12.79 8.71
C GLU A 266 17.92 13.35 8.88
N ILE A 267 16.92 12.62 8.35
CA ILE A 267 15.50 13.01 8.49
C ILE A 267 14.99 12.58 9.85
N ALA A 268 14.71 13.53 10.73
CA ALA A 268 14.04 13.30 12.01
C ALA A 268 12.54 13.60 11.86
N ILE A 269 11.71 12.67 12.34
CA ILE A 269 10.26 12.72 12.16
C ILE A 269 9.56 12.62 13.51
N ARG A 270 8.62 13.53 13.75
CA ARG A 270 7.73 13.52 14.91
C ARG A 270 6.29 13.65 14.45
N GLY A 271 5.42 12.78 14.98
CA GLY A 271 4.00 12.83 14.64
C GLY A 271 3.21 11.69 15.26
N PRO A 272 1.87 11.76 15.22
CA PRO A 272 1.00 10.77 15.85
C PRO A 272 1.06 9.39 15.15
N GLN A 273 1.57 9.32 13.93
CA GLN A 273 1.75 8.10 13.15
C GLN A 273 3.07 7.37 13.45
N VAL A 274 3.98 7.96 14.25
CA VAL A 274 5.26 7.34 14.57
C VAL A 274 5.06 6.19 15.55
N MET A 275 5.69 5.04 15.28
CA MET A 275 5.60 3.83 16.09
C MET A 275 5.93 4.05 17.58
N ALA A 276 5.47 3.12 18.43
CA ALA A 276 5.81 3.14 19.85
C ALA A 276 7.28 2.74 20.13
N GLY A 277 7.90 2.01 19.20
CA GLY A 277 9.25 1.48 19.29
C GLY A 277 9.38 0.18 18.53
N TYR A 278 10.55 -0.47 18.61
CA TYR A 278 10.74 -1.82 18.07
C TYR A 278 10.42 -2.86 19.13
N TRP A 279 9.79 -3.94 18.66
CA TRP A 279 9.50 -5.13 19.44
C TRP A 279 10.73 -6.05 19.52
#